data_a38b486e3dcc1a582680c9bd0d484bd3
#
_entry.id   a38b486e3dcc1a582680c9bd0d484bd3
#
_cell.length_a   1.000
_cell.length_b   1.000
_cell.length_c   1.000
_cell.angle_alpha   90.00
_cell.angle_beta   90.00
_cell.angle_gamma   90.00
#
_symmetry.space_group_name_H-M   'P 1'
#
loop_
_entity.id
_entity.type
_entity.pdbx_description
1 polymer ?
#
loop_
_entity_poly.entity_id
_entity_poly.type
_entity_poly.pdbx_seq_one_letter_code
_entity_poly.pdbx_strand_id
1 'polypeptide(L)'
;MCTTLVLWDIDHTLMVSGPAATSVYPRAFTLLTGRAPTATVETEGRTERAILQELLALEGVTGIAQSAADRAMVRSLRAVAKELRDHSHALPGAREALTALRAEPRVIQSLLTGNLLRNAVRKLRAVALHECVEVGIGAYGSDSAVRADLVGIAQQRARHRCGAVFGPDNTVVIGDTVRDVQAARAGGARPIAVATGTYTLAELRAAGAESVLPDLRDTDAVLAAVLGGPPPDGPQPEDPRPRDQQAPAPTDATTDAATGPTGPTDTGRRP
;
A
#
# COMPACT_ATOMS: atom_id res chain seq x y z
N MET A 1 12.99 25.20 5.25
CA MET A 1 13.10 24.34 4.04
C MET A 1 12.63 22.97 4.40
N CYS A 2 11.76 22.33 3.58
CA CYS A 2 11.34 20.95 3.78
C CYS A 2 12.54 20.03 3.63
N THR A 3 12.75 19.13 4.60
CA THR A 3 13.87 18.19 4.59
C THR A 3 13.40 16.74 4.57
N THR A 4 12.14 16.47 4.90
CA THR A 4 11.55 15.12 4.92
C THR A 4 10.27 15.11 4.09
N LEU A 5 10.17 14.15 3.16
CA LEU A 5 8.98 13.87 2.38
C LEU A 5 8.28 12.65 2.99
N VAL A 6 7.03 12.82 3.40
CA VAL A 6 6.20 11.73 3.91
C VAL A 6 5.12 11.41 2.88
N LEU A 7 5.04 10.15 2.48
CA LEU A 7 4.13 9.63 1.48
C LEU A 7 3.22 8.57 2.13
N TRP A 8 1.93 8.86 2.19
CA TRP A 8 0.93 8.01 2.81
C TRP A 8 0.19 7.16 1.78
N ASP A 9 0.02 5.88 2.04
CA ASP A 9 -1.07 5.14 1.41
C ASP A 9 -2.42 5.55 2.02
N ILE A 10 -3.52 5.11 1.42
CA ILE A 10 -4.87 5.52 1.80
C ILE A 10 -5.65 4.37 2.43
N ASP A 11 -5.91 3.31 1.66
CA ASP A 11 -6.78 2.22 2.08
C ASP A 11 -6.09 1.39 3.16
N HIS A 12 -6.78 1.17 4.26
CA HIS A 12 -6.26 0.50 5.47
C HIS A 12 -5.05 1.16 6.15
N THR A 13 -4.55 2.29 5.62
CA THR A 13 -3.52 3.11 6.28
C THR A 13 -4.14 4.35 6.92
N LEU A 14 -4.84 5.18 6.16
CA LEU A 14 -5.51 6.39 6.65
C LEU A 14 -7.01 6.19 6.88
N MET A 15 -7.64 5.28 6.16
CA MET A 15 -9.08 5.07 6.20
C MET A 15 -9.50 3.67 5.78
N VAL A 16 -10.72 3.30 6.18
CA VAL A 16 -11.45 2.17 5.61
C VAL A 16 -12.54 2.70 4.69
N SER A 17 -12.57 2.19 3.47
CA SER A 17 -13.48 2.66 2.41
C SER A 17 -14.86 2.00 2.41
N GLY A 18 -15.10 1.03 3.29
CA GLY A 18 -16.36 0.28 3.38
C GLY A 18 -16.66 -0.63 2.16
N PRO A 19 -17.78 -1.35 2.18
CA PRO A 19 -18.11 -2.35 1.14
C PRO A 19 -18.30 -1.76 -0.26
N ALA A 20 -18.67 -0.48 -0.36
CA ALA A 20 -18.88 0.19 -1.64
C ALA A 20 -17.63 0.20 -2.52
N ALA A 21 -16.44 0.29 -1.90
CA ALA A 21 -15.16 0.34 -2.62
C ALA A 21 -14.85 -0.96 -3.37
N THR A 22 -15.25 -2.12 -2.86
CA THR A 22 -15.04 -3.40 -3.52
C THR A 22 -15.85 -3.56 -4.80
N SER A 23 -16.98 -2.86 -4.92
CA SER A 23 -17.85 -2.89 -6.11
C SER A 23 -17.29 -2.10 -7.30
N VAL A 24 -16.22 -1.31 -7.11
CA VAL A 24 -15.69 -0.38 -8.12
C VAL A 24 -15.14 -1.13 -9.33
N TYR A 25 -14.38 -2.22 -9.12
CA TYR A 25 -13.76 -2.99 -10.20
C TYR A 25 -14.78 -3.72 -11.07
N PRO A 26 -15.71 -4.51 -10.51
CA PRO A 26 -16.77 -5.14 -11.32
C PRO A 26 -17.64 -4.11 -12.04
N ARG A 27 -17.94 -2.96 -11.42
CA ARG A 27 -18.66 -1.87 -12.09
C ARG A 27 -17.89 -1.27 -13.25
N ALA A 28 -16.58 -1.04 -13.08
CA ALA A 28 -15.72 -0.52 -14.15
C ALA A 28 -15.64 -1.50 -15.31
N PHE A 29 -15.49 -2.79 -15.03
CA PHE A 29 -15.54 -3.84 -16.02
C PHE A 29 -16.87 -3.85 -16.78
N THR A 30 -17.99 -3.79 -16.07
CA THR A 30 -19.34 -3.76 -16.70
C THR A 30 -19.52 -2.52 -17.57
N LEU A 31 -19.00 -1.35 -17.17
CA LEU A 31 -19.05 -0.13 -17.98
C LEU A 31 -18.25 -0.23 -19.28
N LEU A 32 -17.19 -1.05 -19.29
CA LEU A 32 -16.32 -1.23 -20.46
C LEU A 32 -16.82 -2.32 -21.40
N THR A 33 -17.46 -3.35 -20.88
CA THR A 33 -17.78 -4.58 -21.63
C THR A 33 -19.27 -4.83 -21.86
N GLY A 34 -20.13 -4.16 -21.08
CA GLY A 34 -21.59 -4.38 -21.08
C GLY A 34 -22.04 -5.63 -20.30
N ARG A 35 -21.13 -6.41 -19.70
CA ARG A 35 -21.44 -7.60 -18.90
C ARG A 35 -20.72 -7.59 -17.54
N ALA A 36 -21.22 -8.31 -16.56
CA ALA A 36 -20.52 -8.50 -15.30
C ALA A 36 -19.32 -9.45 -15.48
N PRO A 37 -18.23 -9.25 -14.70
CA PRO A 37 -17.13 -10.19 -14.68
C PRO A 37 -17.50 -11.46 -13.90
N THR A 38 -16.88 -12.57 -14.24
CA THR A 38 -16.98 -13.85 -13.51
C THR A 38 -15.73 -14.11 -12.66
N ALA A 39 -14.60 -13.55 -13.07
CA ALA A 39 -13.33 -13.64 -12.35
C ALA A 39 -13.29 -12.69 -11.14
N THR A 40 -12.50 -13.07 -10.15
CA THR A 40 -12.10 -12.25 -9.01
C THR A 40 -10.61 -11.97 -9.07
N VAL A 41 -10.19 -10.81 -8.55
CA VAL A 41 -8.79 -10.39 -8.51
C VAL A 41 -8.42 -9.91 -7.11
N GLU A 42 -7.15 -10.13 -6.75
CA GLU A 42 -6.59 -9.58 -5.52
C GLU A 42 -6.39 -8.07 -5.67
N THR A 43 -6.72 -7.31 -4.63
CA THR A 43 -6.70 -5.84 -4.69
C THR A 43 -5.67 -5.18 -3.75
N GLU A 44 -5.26 -5.88 -2.68
CA GLU A 44 -4.43 -5.31 -1.63
C GLU A 44 -3.07 -4.80 -2.10
N GLY A 45 -2.75 -3.56 -1.75
CA GLY A 45 -1.48 -2.93 -2.06
C GLY A 45 -1.18 -2.77 -3.56
N ARG A 46 -2.16 -3.00 -4.43
CA ARG A 46 -2.02 -2.91 -5.90
C ARG A 46 -2.55 -1.59 -6.43
N THR A 47 -2.12 -1.24 -7.64
CA THR A 47 -2.68 -0.06 -8.32
C THR A 47 -4.03 -0.40 -8.97
N GLU A 48 -4.98 0.55 -8.95
CA GLU A 48 -6.29 0.38 -9.61
C GLU A 48 -6.16 -0.01 -11.08
N ARG A 49 -5.12 0.49 -11.77
CA ARG A 49 -4.81 0.10 -13.15
C ARG A 49 -4.42 -1.37 -13.26
N ALA A 50 -3.50 -1.84 -12.43
CA ALA A 50 -3.05 -3.24 -12.46
C ALA A 50 -4.20 -4.20 -12.14
N ILE A 51 -5.04 -3.86 -11.18
CA ILE A 51 -6.22 -4.66 -10.80
C ILE A 51 -7.21 -4.77 -11.97
N LEU A 52 -7.58 -3.65 -12.58
CA LEU A 52 -8.53 -3.67 -13.69
C LEU A 52 -7.95 -4.34 -14.94
N GLN A 53 -6.65 -4.14 -15.22
CA GLN A 53 -5.96 -4.81 -16.33
C GLN A 53 -5.97 -6.34 -16.16
N GLU A 54 -5.69 -6.83 -14.96
CA GLU A 54 -5.76 -8.26 -14.68
C GLU A 54 -7.18 -8.81 -14.81
N LEU A 55 -8.18 -8.10 -14.27
CA LEU A 55 -9.58 -8.50 -14.42
C LEU A 55 -9.99 -8.60 -15.88
N LEU A 56 -9.62 -7.60 -16.71
CA LEU A 56 -9.86 -7.63 -18.14
C LEU A 56 -9.16 -8.81 -18.83
N ALA A 57 -7.91 -9.08 -18.47
CA ALA A 57 -7.13 -10.19 -19.02
C ALA A 57 -7.73 -11.56 -18.68
N LEU A 58 -8.12 -11.78 -17.42
CA LEU A 58 -8.77 -13.02 -16.97
C LEU A 58 -10.11 -13.27 -17.68
N GLU A 59 -10.81 -12.22 -18.04
CA GLU A 59 -12.08 -12.26 -18.78
C GLU A 59 -11.89 -12.27 -20.31
N GLY A 60 -10.65 -12.37 -20.82
CA GLY A 60 -10.33 -12.41 -22.23
C GLY A 60 -10.60 -11.11 -22.98
N VAL A 61 -10.69 -9.97 -22.27
CA VAL A 61 -10.99 -8.66 -22.87
C VAL A 61 -9.68 -7.94 -23.20
N THR A 62 -9.51 -7.61 -24.47
CA THR A 62 -8.34 -6.90 -24.99
C THR A 62 -8.75 -5.60 -25.72
N GLY A 63 -7.77 -4.75 -26.05
CA GLY A 63 -8.03 -3.55 -26.86
C GLY A 63 -8.66 -2.37 -26.08
N ILE A 64 -8.79 -2.45 -24.77
CA ILE A 64 -9.29 -1.34 -23.95
C ILE A 64 -8.19 -0.30 -23.77
N ALA A 65 -8.43 0.91 -24.27
CA ALA A 65 -7.52 2.03 -24.07
C ALA A 65 -7.44 2.41 -22.59
N GLN A 66 -6.21 2.67 -22.09
CA GLN A 66 -5.97 3.02 -20.65
C GLN A 66 -6.85 4.19 -20.20
N SER A 67 -7.02 5.21 -21.03
CA SER A 67 -7.87 6.36 -20.71
C SER A 67 -9.36 6.00 -20.56
N ALA A 68 -9.84 4.96 -21.25
CA ALA A 68 -11.20 4.45 -21.08
C ALA A 68 -11.33 3.67 -19.77
N ALA A 69 -10.33 2.84 -19.44
CA ALA A 69 -10.23 2.12 -18.17
C ALA A 69 -10.24 3.09 -16.98
N ASP A 70 -9.38 4.11 -17.00
CA ASP A 70 -9.32 5.14 -15.94
C ASP A 70 -10.65 5.88 -15.79
N ARG A 71 -11.30 6.26 -16.88
CA ARG A 71 -12.63 6.90 -16.84
C ARG A 71 -13.70 5.98 -16.25
N ALA A 72 -13.67 4.69 -16.58
CA ALA A 72 -14.60 3.70 -16.03
C ALA A 72 -14.42 3.57 -14.50
N MET A 73 -13.18 3.47 -14.02
CA MET A 73 -12.86 3.43 -12.59
C MET A 73 -13.38 4.68 -11.85
N VAL A 74 -13.07 5.87 -12.36
CA VAL A 74 -13.53 7.14 -11.77
C VAL A 74 -15.05 7.25 -11.75
N ARG A 75 -15.73 6.82 -12.81
CA ARG A 75 -17.22 6.79 -12.88
C ARG A 75 -17.79 5.79 -11.89
N SER A 76 -17.16 4.63 -11.73
CA SER A 76 -17.60 3.58 -10.80
C SER A 76 -17.57 4.05 -9.35
N LEU A 77 -16.45 4.64 -8.91
CA LEU A 77 -16.36 5.19 -7.55
C LEU A 77 -17.30 6.39 -7.33
N ARG A 78 -17.50 7.21 -8.38
CA ARG A 78 -18.47 8.31 -8.32
C ARG A 78 -19.90 7.81 -8.16
N ALA A 79 -20.25 6.70 -8.79
CA ALA A 79 -21.60 6.12 -8.71
C ALA A 79 -21.96 5.66 -7.30
N VAL A 80 -20.96 5.25 -6.51
CA VAL A 80 -21.14 4.82 -5.10
C VAL A 80 -20.68 5.88 -4.09
N ALA A 81 -20.63 7.16 -4.50
CA ALA A 81 -20.08 8.22 -3.65
C ALA A 81 -20.91 8.49 -2.37
N LYS A 82 -22.20 8.16 -2.37
CA LYS A 82 -23.05 8.27 -1.17
C LYS A 82 -22.70 7.15 -0.20
N GLU A 83 -22.71 5.91 -0.66
CA GLU A 83 -22.35 4.75 0.15
C GLU A 83 -20.91 4.85 0.67
N LEU A 84 -19.99 5.40 -0.13
CA LEU A 84 -18.62 5.66 0.29
C LEU A 84 -18.59 6.62 1.49
N ARG A 85 -19.34 7.74 1.45
CA ARG A 85 -19.41 8.68 2.59
C ARG A 85 -20.08 8.08 3.82
N ASP A 86 -21.11 7.29 3.62
CA ASP A 86 -21.93 6.76 4.72
C ASP A 86 -21.20 5.61 5.47
N HIS A 87 -20.29 4.89 4.81
CA HIS A 87 -19.64 3.71 5.36
C HIS A 87 -18.12 3.81 5.50
N SER A 88 -17.51 4.92 5.00
CA SER A 88 -16.08 5.13 5.20
C SER A 88 -15.82 5.86 6.52
N HIS A 89 -14.68 5.55 7.13
CA HIS A 89 -14.20 6.28 8.30
C HIS A 89 -12.67 6.39 8.27
N ALA A 90 -12.14 7.45 8.86
CA ALA A 90 -10.71 7.57 9.11
C ALA A 90 -10.29 6.52 10.14
N LEU A 91 -9.14 5.92 9.96
CA LEU A 91 -8.58 5.03 10.97
C LEU A 91 -8.18 5.81 12.23
N PRO A 92 -8.26 5.17 13.41
CA PRO A 92 -7.89 5.81 14.66
C PRO A 92 -6.45 6.35 14.64
N GLY A 93 -6.27 7.62 15.02
CA GLY A 93 -4.98 8.31 15.02
C GLY A 93 -4.58 8.92 13.66
N ALA A 94 -5.24 8.59 12.56
CA ALA A 94 -4.85 9.06 11.23
C ALA A 94 -4.88 10.60 11.11
N ARG A 95 -5.94 11.24 11.63
CA ARG A 95 -6.07 12.70 11.61
C ARG A 95 -5.03 13.38 12.50
N GLU A 96 -4.81 12.82 13.69
CA GLU A 96 -3.86 13.31 14.67
C GLU A 96 -2.43 13.23 14.14
N ALA A 97 -2.04 12.09 13.58
CA ALA A 97 -0.73 11.90 12.94
C ALA A 97 -0.49 12.85 11.76
N LEU A 98 -1.49 12.99 10.86
CA LEU A 98 -1.41 13.93 9.74
C LEU A 98 -1.29 15.38 10.24
N THR A 99 -2.01 15.75 11.29
CA THR A 99 -2.00 17.11 11.85
C THR A 99 -0.67 17.41 12.53
N ALA A 100 -0.13 16.47 13.30
CA ALA A 100 1.15 16.61 13.99
C ALA A 100 2.30 16.74 12.98
N LEU A 101 2.36 15.90 11.96
CA LEU A 101 3.38 16.01 10.90
C LEU A 101 3.24 17.29 10.07
N ARG A 102 2.02 17.82 9.89
CA ARG A 102 1.81 19.11 9.22
C ARG A 102 2.34 20.28 10.04
N ALA A 103 2.39 20.16 11.37
CA ALA A 103 2.95 21.16 12.25
C ALA A 103 4.49 21.19 12.24
N GLU A 104 5.14 20.13 11.71
CA GLU A 104 6.59 20.05 11.61
C GLU A 104 7.12 20.88 10.43
N PRO A 105 7.89 21.98 10.67
CA PRO A 105 8.27 22.91 9.60
C PRO A 105 9.16 22.30 8.51
N ARG A 106 9.80 21.18 8.80
CA ARG A 106 10.70 20.47 7.87
C ARG A 106 10.04 19.34 7.11
N VAL A 107 8.77 19.03 7.42
CA VAL A 107 8.03 17.96 6.79
C VAL A 107 7.14 18.50 5.69
N ILE A 108 7.12 17.82 4.56
CA ILE A 108 6.07 17.92 3.56
C ILE A 108 5.44 16.56 3.40
N GLN A 109 4.11 16.49 3.44
CA GLN A 109 3.41 15.21 3.35
C GLN A 109 2.42 15.18 2.19
N SER A 110 2.37 14.02 1.55
CA SER A 110 1.48 13.74 0.44
C SER A 110 1.08 12.26 0.40
N LEU A 111 0.68 11.79 -0.76
CA LEU A 111 0.17 10.44 -0.97
C LEU A 111 1.08 9.62 -1.87
N LEU A 112 1.17 8.33 -1.58
CA LEU A 112 1.66 7.30 -2.49
C LEU A 112 0.65 6.16 -2.47
N THR A 113 -0.20 6.09 -3.49
CA THR A 113 -1.32 5.16 -3.46
C THR A 113 -1.58 4.53 -4.83
N GLY A 114 -2.04 3.28 -4.80
CA GLY A 114 -2.52 2.60 -6.00
C GLY A 114 -3.80 3.19 -6.59
N ASN A 115 -4.50 4.04 -5.86
CA ASN A 115 -5.70 4.71 -6.33
C ASN A 115 -5.39 5.70 -7.46
N LEU A 116 -6.28 5.84 -8.46
CA LEU A 116 -6.23 6.96 -9.39
C LEU A 116 -6.40 8.27 -8.64
N LEU A 117 -5.70 9.33 -9.03
CA LEU A 117 -5.73 10.64 -8.36
C LEU A 117 -7.15 11.10 -7.98
N ARG A 118 -8.11 11.02 -8.93
CA ARG A 118 -9.49 11.45 -8.69
C ARG A 118 -10.22 10.58 -7.66
N ASN A 119 -9.88 9.30 -7.59
CA ASN A 119 -10.42 8.36 -6.61
C ASN A 119 -9.81 8.60 -5.24
N ALA A 120 -8.48 8.78 -5.16
CA ALA A 120 -7.76 9.13 -3.94
C ALA A 120 -8.35 10.38 -3.26
N VAL A 121 -8.52 11.46 -4.02
CA VAL A 121 -9.12 12.71 -3.51
C VAL A 121 -10.56 12.49 -3.05
N ARG A 122 -11.36 11.68 -3.76
CA ARG A 122 -12.73 11.38 -3.36
C ARG A 122 -12.80 10.59 -2.06
N LYS A 123 -11.93 9.60 -1.90
CA LYS A 123 -11.81 8.80 -0.67
C LYS A 123 -11.44 9.69 0.52
N LEU A 124 -10.38 10.48 0.41
CA LEU A 124 -9.97 11.38 1.49
C LEU A 124 -11.02 12.43 1.84
N ARG A 125 -11.78 12.93 0.85
CA ARG A 125 -12.91 13.85 1.10
C ARG A 125 -14.05 13.18 1.86
N ALA A 126 -14.30 11.90 1.64
CA ALA A 126 -15.34 11.16 2.35
C ALA A 126 -15.10 11.12 3.86
N VAL A 127 -13.84 11.17 4.30
CA VAL A 127 -13.43 11.15 5.71
C VAL A 127 -12.78 12.46 6.18
N ALA A 128 -12.89 13.53 5.37
CA ALA A 128 -12.39 14.89 5.65
C ALA A 128 -10.87 14.94 5.98
N LEU A 129 -10.03 14.13 5.29
CA LEU A 129 -8.58 14.14 5.42
C LEU A 129 -7.85 14.82 4.25
N HIS A 130 -8.56 15.23 3.19
CA HIS A 130 -7.95 15.73 1.94
C HIS A 130 -7.18 17.04 2.11
N GLU A 131 -7.48 17.84 3.14
CA GLU A 131 -6.78 19.11 3.42
C GLU A 131 -5.51 18.90 4.25
N CYS A 132 -5.30 17.71 4.77
CA CYS A 132 -4.13 17.40 5.58
C CYS A 132 -2.88 17.12 4.75
N VAL A 133 -3.00 16.89 3.43
CA VAL A 133 -1.92 16.47 2.55
C VAL A 133 -1.82 17.34 1.28
N GLU A 134 -0.61 17.51 0.75
CA GLU A 134 -0.33 18.21 -0.50
C GLU A 134 -0.58 17.29 -1.70
N VAL A 135 -1.82 17.18 -2.17
CA VAL A 135 -2.23 16.26 -3.25
C VAL A 135 -1.39 16.44 -4.54
N GLY A 136 -0.93 17.67 -4.82
CA GLY A 136 -0.20 17.98 -6.06
C GLY A 136 1.19 17.37 -6.18
N ILE A 137 1.79 16.91 -5.08
CA ILE A 137 3.13 16.30 -5.07
C ILE A 137 3.09 14.78 -4.85
N GLY A 138 1.94 14.23 -4.58
CA GLY A 138 1.76 12.78 -4.43
C GLY A 138 1.90 12.03 -5.76
N ALA A 139 1.99 10.71 -5.67
CA ALA A 139 1.97 9.81 -6.82
C ALA A 139 0.88 8.75 -6.68
N TYR A 140 0.27 8.42 -7.79
CA TYR A 140 -1.01 7.73 -7.87
C TYR A 140 -0.97 6.60 -8.90
N GLY A 141 -1.88 5.65 -8.79
CA GLY A 141 -2.09 4.63 -9.81
C GLY A 141 -2.41 5.18 -11.21
N SER A 142 -2.74 6.48 -11.33
CA SER A 142 -2.83 7.18 -12.61
C SER A 142 -1.48 7.55 -13.21
N ASP A 143 -0.40 7.53 -12.44
CA ASP A 143 0.95 7.88 -12.92
C ASP A 143 1.70 6.64 -13.43
N SER A 144 1.65 5.53 -12.67
CA SER A 144 2.21 4.24 -13.07
C SER A 144 1.35 3.07 -12.57
N ALA A 145 1.36 1.95 -13.30
CA ALA A 145 0.83 0.68 -12.82
C ALA A 145 1.80 -0.02 -11.85
N VAL A 146 3.09 0.31 -11.92
CA VAL A 146 4.14 -0.22 -11.04
C VAL A 146 4.27 0.69 -9.82
N ARG A 147 3.96 0.15 -8.63
CA ARG A 147 3.91 0.93 -7.39
C ARG A 147 5.27 1.54 -7.00
N ALA A 148 6.37 0.84 -7.27
CA ALA A 148 7.71 1.34 -6.98
C ALA A 148 8.07 2.63 -7.74
N ASP A 149 7.57 2.79 -8.98
CA ASP A 149 7.82 4.01 -9.78
C ASP A 149 7.20 5.25 -9.13
N LEU A 150 6.13 5.06 -8.34
CA LEU A 150 5.42 6.16 -7.70
C LEU A 150 6.31 6.92 -6.71
N VAL A 151 7.26 6.27 -6.08
CA VAL A 151 8.20 6.92 -5.14
C VAL A 151 9.02 7.99 -5.86
N GLY A 152 9.69 7.61 -6.95
CA GLY A 152 10.51 8.55 -7.75
C GLY A 152 9.68 9.70 -8.33
N ILE A 153 8.44 9.43 -8.76
CA ILE A 153 7.52 10.47 -9.27
C ILE A 153 7.17 11.48 -8.17
N ALA A 154 6.85 11.01 -6.95
CA ALA A 154 6.55 11.87 -5.82
C ALA A 154 7.79 12.69 -5.39
N GLN A 155 8.96 12.07 -5.32
CA GLN A 155 10.23 12.76 -5.02
C GLN A 155 10.52 13.87 -6.03
N GLN A 156 10.33 13.62 -7.32
CA GLN A 156 10.50 14.62 -8.36
C GLN A 156 9.52 15.79 -8.22
N ARG A 157 8.24 15.50 -7.96
CA ARG A 157 7.20 16.54 -7.73
C ARG A 157 7.51 17.36 -6.47
N ALA A 158 7.91 16.71 -5.39
CA ALA A 158 8.31 17.37 -4.15
C ALA A 158 9.54 18.26 -4.36
N ARG A 159 10.55 17.80 -5.12
CA ARG A 159 11.72 18.61 -5.51
C ARG A 159 11.31 19.88 -6.22
N HIS A 160 10.43 19.79 -7.21
CA HIS A 160 9.94 20.97 -7.93
C HIS A 160 9.16 21.94 -7.02
N ARG A 161 8.43 21.41 -6.04
CA ARG A 161 7.61 22.20 -5.10
C ARG A 161 8.43 22.90 -4.03
N CYS A 162 9.48 22.23 -3.50
CA CYS A 162 10.26 22.68 -2.33
C CYS A 162 11.66 23.19 -2.68
N GLY A 163 12.17 22.90 -3.87
CA GLY A 163 13.57 23.16 -4.23
C GLY A 163 14.60 22.27 -3.51
N ALA A 164 14.14 21.25 -2.76
CA ALA A 164 14.99 20.30 -2.03
C ALA A 164 15.10 18.98 -2.79
N VAL A 165 16.22 18.27 -2.62
CA VAL A 165 16.41 16.92 -3.18
C VAL A 165 15.87 15.89 -2.19
N PHE A 166 15.06 14.98 -2.69
CA PHE A 166 14.50 13.87 -1.91
C PHE A 166 15.07 12.54 -2.41
N GLY A 167 15.36 11.65 -1.48
CA GLY A 167 15.94 10.33 -1.72
C GLY A 167 15.75 9.40 -0.52
N PRO A 168 16.50 8.29 -0.42
CA PRO A 168 16.30 7.28 0.62
C PRO A 168 16.36 7.80 2.05
N ASP A 169 17.26 8.75 2.32
CA ASP A 169 17.51 9.24 3.68
C ASP A 169 16.41 10.20 4.20
N ASN A 170 15.63 10.80 3.29
CA ASN A 170 14.66 11.82 3.65
C ASN A 170 13.30 11.66 2.97
N THR A 171 13.02 10.49 2.41
CA THR A 171 11.69 10.10 1.94
C THR A 171 11.18 8.92 2.75
N VAL A 172 9.97 9.02 3.26
CA VAL A 172 9.30 7.99 4.04
C VAL A 172 8.01 7.58 3.33
N VAL A 173 7.76 6.30 3.20
CA VAL A 173 6.47 5.75 2.76
C VAL A 173 5.81 5.06 3.95
N ILE A 174 4.55 5.42 4.22
CA ILE A 174 3.75 4.82 5.30
C ILE A 174 2.59 4.06 4.66
N GLY A 175 2.51 2.75 4.93
CA GLY A 175 1.49 1.88 4.37
C GLY A 175 1.26 0.63 5.23
N ASP A 176 0.22 -0.14 4.94
CA ASP A 176 -0.21 -1.29 5.73
C ASP A 176 0.09 -2.64 5.06
N THR A 177 0.67 -2.63 3.86
CA THR A 177 0.92 -3.86 3.10
C THR A 177 2.41 -4.14 2.89
N VAL A 178 2.74 -5.42 2.69
CA VAL A 178 4.08 -5.86 2.22
C VAL A 178 4.46 -5.16 0.90
N ARG A 179 3.48 -4.87 0.04
CA ARG A 179 3.71 -4.16 -1.24
C ARG A 179 4.13 -2.70 -1.04
N ASP A 180 3.65 -2.03 0.03
CA ASP A 180 4.10 -0.68 0.39
C ASP A 180 5.57 -0.70 0.82
N VAL A 181 5.93 -1.66 1.66
CA VAL A 181 7.32 -1.85 2.12
C VAL A 181 8.25 -2.12 0.93
N GLN A 182 7.86 -3.03 0.04
CA GLN A 182 8.63 -3.35 -1.16
C GLN A 182 8.75 -2.16 -2.11
N ALA A 183 7.66 -1.43 -2.35
CA ALA A 183 7.65 -0.25 -3.21
C ALA A 183 8.53 0.87 -2.65
N ALA A 184 8.48 1.12 -1.33
CA ALA A 184 9.34 2.09 -0.66
C ALA A 184 10.82 1.76 -0.88
N ARG A 185 11.21 0.52 -0.57
CA ARG A 185 12.61 0.07 -0.72
C ARG A 185 13.09 0.13 -2.17
N ALA A 186 12.31 -0.40 -3.10
CA ALA A 186 12.66 -0.42 -4.51
C ALA A 186 12.70 0.98 -5.13
N GLY A 187 11.83 1.89 -4.66
CA GLY A 187 11.77 3.28 -5.11
C GLY A 187 12.73 4.24 -4.43
N GLY A 188 13.52 3.79 -3.44
CA GLY A 188 14.47 4.62 -2.71
C GLY A 188 13.79 5.51 -1.68
N ALA A 189 13.03 4.90 -0.76
CA ALA A 189 12.45 5.52 0.43
C ALA A 189 12.50 4.58 1.63
N ARG A 190 12.42 5.13 2.84
CA ARG A 190 12.31 4.37 4.09
C ARG A 190 10.89 3.85 4.28
N PRO A 191 10.66 2.55 4.47
CA PRO A 191 9.35 2.01 4.75
C PRO A 191 9.01 2.09 6.24
N ILE A 192 7.89 2.72 6.58
CA ILE A 192 7.21 2.60 7.87
C ILE A 192 5.91 1.85 7.62
N ALA A 193 5.69 0.76 8.33
CA ALA A 193 4.47 -0.02 8.19
C ALA A 193 3.52 0.19 9.37
N VAL A 194 2.22 0.14 9.09
CA VAL A 194 1.16 0.14 10.11
C VAL A 194 0.34 -1.14 9.98
N ALA A 195 0.14 -1.89 11.06
CA ALA A 195 -0.55 -3.17 11.04
C ALA A 195 -2.07 -3.02 11.14
N THR A 196 -2.62 -2.10 10.35
CA THR A 196 -4.06 -1.77 10.33
C THR A 196 -4.84 -2.45 9.19
N GLY A 197 -4.12 -3.11 8.28
CA GLY A 197 -4.65 -3.95 7.20
C GLY A 197 -4.69 -5.43 7.58
N THR A 198 -4.46 -6.30 6.61
CA THR A 198 -4.49 -7.76 6.78
C THR A 198 -3.16 -8.35 7.25
N TYR A 199 -2.04 -7.63 7.04
CA TYR A 199 -0.71 -8.10 7.40
C TYR A 199 -0.40 -7.90 8.88
N THR A 200 0.26 -8.90 9.49
CA THR A 200 0.72 -8.88 10.87
C THR A 200 1.96 -8.00 11.04
N LEU A 201 2.22 -7.56 12.26
CA LEU A 201 3.48 -6.89 12.62
C LEU A 201 4.72 -7.71 12.18
N ALA A 202 4.65 -9.04 12.34
CA ALA A 202 5.75 -9.95 11.98
C ALA A 202 5.98 -10.00 10.47
N GLU A 203 4.92 -10.10 9.67
CA GLU A 203 5.01 -10.12 8.20
C GLU A 203 5.56 -8.80 7.66
N LEU A 204 5.10 -7.67 8.19
CA LEU A 204 5.59 -6.35 7.80
C LEU A 204 7.07 -6.14 8.16
N ARG A 205 7.51 -6.64 9.34
CA ARG A 205 8.94 -6.66 9.70
C ARG A 205 9.75 -7.56 8.78
N ALA A 206 9.25 -8.77 8.50
CA ALA A 206 9.91 -9.71 7.58
C ALA A 206 10.03 -9.16 6.15
N ALA A 207 9.08 -8.33 5.71
CA ALA A 207 9.17 -7.62 4.44
C ALA A 207 10.25 -6.53 4.41
N GLY A 208 10.81 -6.16 5.57
CA GLY A 208 11.88 -5.19 5.72
C GLY A 208 11.39 -3.77 5.99
N ALA A 209 10.25 -3.60 6.66
CA ALA A 209 9.86 -2.32 7.20
C ALA A 209 10.86 -1.86 8.27
N GLU A 210 11.30 -0.60 8.18
CA GLU A 210 12.26 -0.03 9.12
C GLU A 210 11.64 0.19 10.51
N SER A 211 10.37 0.62 10.52
CA SER A 211 9.54 0.72 11.71
C SER A 211 8.18 0.09 11.43
N VAL A 212 7.63 -0.61 12.42
CA VAL A 212 6.29 -1.21 12.34
C VAL A 212 5.47 -0.79 13.55
N LEU A 213 4.40 -0.06 13.29
CA LEU A 213 3.46 0.44 14.28
C LEU A 213 2.19 -0.42 14.28
N PRO A 214 1.53 -0.64 15.42
CA PRO A 214 0.27 -1.38 15.45
C PRO A 214 -0.86 -0.59 14.79
N ASP A 215 -0.86 0.72 14.99
CA ASP A 215 -1.79 1.68 14.38
C ASP A 215 -1.21 3.12 14.46
N LEU A 216 -2.02 4.13 14.18
CA LEU A 216 -1.61 5.55 14.18
C LEU A 216 -2.01 6.32 15.45
N ARG A 217 -2.53 5.65 16.51
CA ARG A 217 -3.00 6.31 17.74
C ARG A 217 -1.89 6.96 18.54
N ASP A 218 -0.72 6.33 18.56
CA ASP A 218 0.47 6.89 19.22
C ASP A 218 1.15 7.87 18.24
N THR A 219 0.74 9.13 18.31
CA THR A 219 1.27 10.21 17.46
C THR A 219 2.77 10.44 17.69
N ASP A 220 3.25 10.27 18.93
CA ASP A 220 4.67 10.45 19.25
C ASP A 220 5.51 9.34 18.61
N ALA A 221 5.02 8.10 18.62
CA ALA A 221 5.66 7.00 17.92
C ALA A 221 5.69 7.22 16.39
N VAL A 222 4.63 7.77 15.81
CA VAL A 222 4.59 8.14 14.37
C VAL A 222 5.62 9.21 14.06
N LEU A 223 5.69 10.28 14.86
CA LEU A 223 6.67 11.36 14.70
C LEU A 223 8.11 10.84 14.84
N ALA A 224 8.38 10.02 15.86
CA ALA A 224 9.69 9.41 16.07
C ALA A 224 10.12 8.55 14.87
N ALA A 225 9.23 7.68 14.36
CA ALA A 225 9.49 6.86 13.20
C ALA A 225 9.79 7.70 11.93
N VAL A 226 9.04 8.76 11.69
CA VAL A 226 9.21 9.63 10.52
C VAL A 226 10.49 10.46 10.61
N LEU A 227 10.76 11.06 11.77
CA LEU A 227 11.86 12.01 11.97
C LEU A 227 13.19 11.31 12.29
N GLY A 228 13.21 9.98 12.44
CA GLY A 228 14.41 9.21 12.75
C GLY A 228 14.82 9.30 14.22
N GLY A 229 13.86 9.57 15.10
CA GLY A 229 14.07 9.48 16.57
C GLY A 229 14.22 8.03 17.03
N PRO A 230 14.77 7.79 18.24
CA PRO A 230 14.74 6.47 18.83
C PRO A 230 13.28 6.01 18.97
N PRO A 231 13.00 4.71 18.81
CA PRO A 231 11.67 4.20 19.10
C PRO A 231 11.30 4.54 20.55
N PRO A 232 10.03 4.85 20.85
CA PRO A 232 9.61 5.12 22.22
C PRO A 232 10.01 3.93 23.13
N ASP A 233 10.63 4.25 24.28
CA ASP A 233 10.99 3.25 25.29
C ASP A 233 9.72 2.57 25.81
N GLY A 234 9.50 1.33 25.42
CA GLY A 234 8.35 0.55 25.87
C GLY A 234 8.40 -0.90 25.35
N PRO A 235 7.61 -1.80 25.92
CA PRO A 235 7.46 -3.14 25.38
C PRO A 235 6.98 -3.04 23.93
N GLN A 236 7.56 -3.87 23.05
CA GLN A 236 7.14 -3.89 21.65
C GLN A 236 5.64 -4.14 21.58
N PRO A 237 4.91 -3.34 20.79
CA PRO A 237 3.46 -3.49 20.68
C PRO A 237 3.10 -4.90 20.22
N GLU A 238 2.19 -5.53 20.97
CA GLU A 238 1.59 -6.80 20.57
C GLU A 238 0.66 -6.55 19.37
N ASP A 239 0.55 -7.54 18.49
CA ASP A 239 -0.39 -7.48 17.37
C ASP A 239 -1.83 -7.40 17.92
N PRO A 240 -2.59 -6.33 17.63
CA PRO A 240 -3.93 -6.15 18.18
C PRO A 240 -4.97 -7.14 17.65
N ARG A 241 -4.60 -7.94 16.65
CA ARG A 241 -5.52 -8.97 16.08
C ARG A 241 -5.62 -10.18 17.01
N PRO A 242 -6.80 -10.81 17.09
CA PRO A 242 -6.97 -12.10 17.77
C PRO A 242 -6.00 -13.16 17.22
N ARG A 243 -5.52 -14.06 18.05
CA ARG A 243 -4.52 -15.08 17.68
C ARG A 243 -4.98 -16.02 16.55
N ASP A 244 -6.29 -16.19 16.39
CA ASP A 244 -6.93 -16.96 15.33
C ASP A 244 -6.89 -16.28 13.95
N GLN A 245 -6.60 -14.99 13.90
CA GLN A 245 -6.41 -14.21 12.66
C GLN A 245 -4.93 -13.96 12.32
N GLN A 246 -4.01 -14.45 13.15
CA GLN A 246 -2.59 -14.34 12.90
C GLN A 246 -2.13 -15.55 12.07
N ALA A 247 -1.41 -15.30 10.97
CA ALA A 247 -0.82 -16.37 10.17
C ALA A 247 0.16 -17.21 11.02
N PRO A 248 0.23 -18.54 10.83
CA PRO A 248 1.22 -19.35 11.53
C PRO A 248 2.63 -18.89 11.15
N ALA A 249 3.51 -18.86 12.15
CA ALA A 249 4.92 -18.52 11.94
C ALA A 249 5.55 -19.43 10.87
N PRO A 250 6.42 -18.92 9.99
CA PRO A 250 7.12 -19.76 9.02
C PRO A 250 7.88 -20.84 9.78
N THR A 251 7.53 -22.10 9.54
CA THR A 251 8.28 -23.26 10.06
C THR A 251 9.65 -23.28 9.36
N ASP A 252 10.71 -23.13 10.12
CA ASP A 252 12.07 -23.37 9.67
C ASP A 252 12.15 -24.79 9.07
N ALA A 253 12.26 -24.86 7.75
CA ALA A 253 12.59 -26.09 7.06
C ALA A 253 14.07 -26.39 7.30
N THR A 254 14.34 -27.04 8.42
CA THR A 254 15.65 -27.63 8.71
C THR A 254 15.91 -28.69 7.65
N THR A 255 16.90 -28.45 6.81
CA THR A 255 17.51 -29.37 5.88
C THR A 255 18.04 -30.59 6.65
N ASP A 256 17.33 -31.68 6.58
CA ASP A 256 17.85 -32.99 7.02
C ASP A 256 18.54 -33.65 5.82
N ALA A 257 19.86 -33.58 5.83
CA ALA A 257 20.72 -34.24 4.86
C ALA A 257 20.89 -35.70 5.29
N ALA A 258 20.04 -36.58 4.82
CA ALA A 258 20.18 -38.01 5.02
C ALA A 258 21.13 -38.62 3.99
N THR A 259 22.24 -39.09 4.51
CA THR A 259 23.22 -40.02 3.94
C THR A 259 22.57 -41.21 3.24
N GLY A 260 22.93 -41.40 1.97
CA GLY A 260 22.59 -42.62 1.21
C GLY A 260 23.50 -43.79 1.56
N PRO A 261 23.04 -45.03 1.44
CA PRO A 261 23.87 -46.21 1.47
C PRO A 261 24.32 -46.64 0.07
N THR A 262 25.61 -46.92 0.00
CA THR A 262 26.29 -47.64 -1.07
C THR A 262 25.78 -49.09 -1.17
N GLY A 263 25.52 -49.54 -2.38
CA GLY A 263 25.29 -51.00 -2.60
C GLY A 263 25.75 -51.44 -3.96
N PRO A 264 26.03 -52.69 -4.20
CA PRO A 264 27.13 -53.10 -5.04
C PRO A 264 26.72 -53.44 -6.48
N THR A 265 27.74 -53.38 -7.32
CA THR A 265 27.85 -53.88 -8.69
C THR A 265 27.44 -55.33 -8.84
N ASP A 266 26.68 -55.65 -9.87
CA ASP A 266 26.85 -56.97 -10.53
C ASP A 266 26.68 -56.86 -12.05
N THR A 267 27.55 -57.63 -12.68
CA THR A 267 27.83 -57.86 -14.10
C THR A 267 26.85 -58.90 -14.69
N GLY A 268 26.49 -58.77 -15.97
CA GLY A 268 25.94 -59.92 -16.64
C GLY A 268 25.24 -59.74 -17.98
N ARG A 269 26.05 -59.73 -19.07
CA ARG A 269 25.83 -60.40 -20.37
C ARG A 269 24.46 -60.38 -21.06
N ARG A 270 24.58 -59.98 -22.31
CA ARG A 270 23.81 -60.31 -23.51
C ARG A 270 23.60 -61.89 -23.73
N PRO A 271 22.80 -62.29 -24.65
CA PRO A 271 22.74 -61.86 -26.07
C PRO A 271 21.51 -61.08 -26.45
#